data_96476b978e63878bd7f4a2a2e7623ae8
#
_entry.id   96476b978e63878bd7f4a2a2e7623ae8
#
_cell.length_a   1.000
_cell.length_b   1.000
_cell.length_c   1.000
_cell.angle_alpha   90.00
_cell.angle_beta   90.00
_cell.angle_gamma   90.00
#
_symmetry.space_group_name_H-M   'P 1'
#
loop_
_entity.id
_entity.type
_entity.pdbx_description
1 polymer ?
#
loop_
_entity_poly.entity_id
_entity_poly.type
_entity_poly.pdbx_seq_one_letter_code
_entity_poly.pdbx_strand_id
1 'polypeptide(L)'
;MRADVFLVEAGHAATRSQAQRLIAGGVQWRMTPLTPWKKVAKNGDEIPAGAELQLLDGAEARFISRGGLKLEGALAATKLSVDGLRCLDVGQSTGGFTDCLLQAGAAQVIGVDVGHGQLHDRLRSDVRVICVEGVNARAVTAEGLQESCEEVLSERWEEDPDDNDTQPVAPYAWMRNGGLVDEDYDDSDDAKEKEIEAFKAERAAKGKAREEGTVATQRRRRAEFADVDITPQFDFVTGDLSFISLTLVLPAVTRLLKPHGQLLMLVKPQFELQPGQVGKGGIVRDAALFTEVEQRIRTCLGELGLEVKGWMESTIEGGDGNREFFVHAQQAAVVKEPEQPEAQDDDEPRSAVKAAPKPAAPKRVSRTVLREQRNERVIDTSTEFGVPGPGRAKLRKRNE
;
A
#
# COMPACT_ATOMS: atom_id res chain seq x y z
N MET A 1 23.63 20.74 8.84
CA MET A 1 22.94 19.79 7.95
C MET A 1 21.87 20.52 7.14
N ARG A 2 21.66 20.20 5.85
CA ARG A 2 20.60 20.80 5.06
C ARG A 2 19.23 20.58 5.66
N ALA A 3 18.36 21.58 5.62
CA ALA A 3 17.03 21.52 6.24
C ALA A 3 16.17 20.37 5.71
N ASP A 4 16.18 20.11 4.40
CA ASP A 4 15.42 19.02 3.77
C ASP A 4 15.91 17.62 4.23
N VAL A 5 17.18 17.47 4.51
CA VAL A 5 17.77 16.24 5.06
C VAL A 5 17.49 16.13 6.55
N PHE A 6 17.66 17.23 7.29
CA PHE A 6 17.43 17.27 8.73
C PHE A 6 15.98 16.86 9.10
N LEU A 7 14.99 17.35 8.33
CA LEU A 7 13.58 17.01 8.57
C LEU A 7 13.30 15.51 8.37
N VAL A 8 13.98 14.85 7.42
CA VAL A 8 13.86 13.41 7.22
C VAL A 8 14.54 12.65 8.36
N GLU A 9 15.77 12.98 8.71
CA GLU A 9 16.51 12.30 9.76
C GLU A 9 15.89 12.50 11.16
N ALA A 10 15.26 13.66 11.39
CA ALA A 10 14.51 13.94 12.62
C ALA A 10 13.10 13.32 12.64
N GLY A 11 12.69 12.59 11.60
CA GLY A 11 11.39 11.93 11.53
C GLY A 11 10.19 12.84 11.29
N HIS A 12 10.40 14.11 10.92
CA HIS A 12 9.32 15.05 10.58
C HIS A 12 8.81 14.86 9.14
N ALA A 13 9.56 14.18 8.29
CA ALA A 13 9.19 13.86 6.92
C ALA A 13 9.67 12.45 6.55
N ALA A 14 8.85 11.69 5.82
CA ALA A 14 9.24 10.37 5.31
C ALA A 14 10.18 10.47 4.10
N THR A 15 10.10 11.56 3.33
CA THR A 15 10.90 11.78 2.13
C THR A 15 11.40 13.22 2.03
N ARG A 16 12.49 13.42 1.26
CA ARG A 16 13.01 14.78 0.99
C ARG A 16 11.97 15.67 0.27
N SER A 17 11.14 15.10 -0.59
CA SER A 17 10.07 15.84 -1.25
C SER A 17 9.02 16.33 -0.26
N GLN A 18 8.66 15.53 0.73
CA GLN A 18 7.78 15.96 1.83
C GLN A 18 8.46 17.04 2.67
N ALA A 19 9.73 16.85 3.04
CA ALA A 19 10.49 17.85 3.78
C ALA A 19 10.52 19.21 3.07
N GLN A 20 10.69 19.24 1.75
CA GLN A 20 10.67 20.47 0.95
C GLN A 20 9.32 21.18 0.99
N ARG A 21 8.22 20.43 1.00
CA ARG A 21 6.87 21.00 1.14
C ARG A 21 6.62 21.53 2.55
N LEU A 22 7.07 20.80 3.59
CA LEU A 22 7.02 21.29 4.98
C LEU A 22 7.76 22.62 5.12
N ILE A 23 8.95 22.75 4.50
CA ILE A 23 9.72 23.99 4.47
C ILE A 23 8.93 25.09 3.77
N ALA A 24 8.26 24.80 2.66
CA ALA A 24 7.40 25.76 1.95
C ALA A 24 6.20 26.19 2.79
N GLY A 25 5.57 25.29 3.55
CA GLY A 25 4.50 25.57 4.52
C GLY A 25 4.98 26.35 5.73
N GLY A 26 6.26 26.34 6.00
CA GLY A 26 6.89 27.09 7.08
C GLY A 26 7.48 26.20 8.16
N VAL A 27 8.78 26.23 8.26
CA VAL A 27 9.57 25.58 9.31
C VAL A 27 10.42 26.62 10.01
N GLN A 28 10.50 26.53 11.32
CA GLN A 28 11.46 27.31 12.09
C GLN A 28 12.19 26.42 13.11
N TRP A 29 13.37 26.86 13.50
CA TRP A 29 14.21 26.13 14.42
C TRP A 29 14.86 27.04 15.47
N ARG A 30 15.26 26.47 16.60
CA ARG A 30 16.08 27.12 17.64
C ARG A 30 16.98 26.11 18.32
N MET A 31 18.07 26.58 18.93
CA MET A 31 19.02 25.71 19.65
C MET A 31 18.61 25.45 21.10
N THR A 32 17.95 26.40 21.72
CA THR A 32 17.51 26.30 23.13
C THR A 32 16.19 27.05 23.31
N PRO A 33 15.39 26.75 24.33
CA PRO A 33 14.18 27.49 24.63
C PRO A 33 14.34 28.99 24.79
N LEU A 34 15.55 29.46 25.12
CA LEU A 34 15.88 30.87 25.30
C LEU A 34 16.32 31.60 24.04
N THR A 35 16.58 30.85 22.94
CA THR A 35 16.96 31.46 21.65
C THR A 35 15.74 31.74 20.80
N PRO A 36 15.73 32.86 20.04
CA PRO A 36 14.61 33.15 19.14
C PRO A 36 14.54 32.14 18.03
N TRP A 37 13.31 31.86 17.59
CA TRP A 37 13.05 31.01 16.44
C TRP A 37 13.63 31.62 15.16
N LYS A 38 14.31 30.80 14.36
CA LYS A 38 14.84 31.14 13.06
C LYS A 38 14.04 30.39 11.98
N LYS A 39 13.47 31.14 11.04
CA LYS A 39 12.72 30.55 9.90
C LYS A 39 13.69 29.91 8.91
N VAL A 40 13.34 28.73 8.42
CA VAL A 40 13.97 28.09 7.25
C VAL A 40 13.40 28.72 6.00
N ALA A 41 14.25 29.36 5.18
CA ALA A 41 13.85 30.05 3.96
C ALA A 41 14.00 29.18 2.71
N LYS A 42 14.92 28.21 2.73
CA LYS A 42 15.25 27.35 1.57
C LYS A 42 15.49 25.91 2.02
N ASN A 43 15.23 24.97 1.13
CA ASN A 43 15.49 23.54 1.38
C ASN A 43 16.96 23.22 1.74
N GLY A 44 17.88 24.06 1.26
CA GLY A 44 19.30 23.92 1.49
C GLY A 44 19.86 24.72 2.70
N ASP A 45 19.01 25.41 3.46
CA ASP A 45 19.45 26.13 4.66
C ASP A 45 20.02 25.12 5.67
N GLU A 46 21.04 25.56 6.40
CA GLU A 46 21.70 24.70 7.39
C GLU A 46 21.00 24.78 8.74
N ILE A 47 20.61 23.61 9.26
CA ILE A 47 20.10 23.44 10.62
C ILE A 47 21.19 22.73 11.42
N PRO A 48 21.61 23.27 12.58
CA PRO A 48 22.57 22.62 13.47
C PRO A 48 21.99 21.31 14.05
N ALA A 49 22.86 20.33 14.30
CA ALA A 49 22.47 19.12 15.01
C ALA A 49 21.93 19.46 16.41
N GLY A 50 20.84 18.80 16.81
CA GLY A 50 20.18 19.03 18.09
C GLY A 50 19.29 20.27 18.16
N ALA A 51 19.04 20.95 17.03
CA ALA A 51 18.06 22.03 16.97
C ALA A 51 16.64 21.53 17.22
N GLU A 52 15.88 22.28 18.00
CA GLU A 52 14.44 22.10 18.16
C GLU A 52 13.74 22.68 16.92
N LEU A 53 12.79 21.92 16.37
CA LEU A 53 12.01 22.31 15.19
C LEU A 53 10.58 22.65 15.57
N GLN A 54 9.99 23.59 14.83
CA GLN A 54 8.56 23.87 14.85
C GLN A 54 8.06 24.01 13.42
N LEU A 55 7.03 23.21 13.10
CA LEU A 55 6.26 23.34 11.86
C LEU A 55 5.18 24.39 12.08
N LEU A 56 5.12 25.39 11.21
CA LEU A 56 4.12 26.48 11.28
C LEU A 56 2.81 26.05 10.61
N ASP A 57 2.90 25.23 9.56
CA ASP A 57 1.77 24.54 8.96
C ASP A 57 2.01 23.03 9.06
N GLY A 58 1.22 22.39 9.94
CA GLY A 58 1.29 20.95 10.19
C GLY A 58 0.47 20.11 9.21
N ALA A 59 -0.25 20.71 8.26
CA ALA A 59 -1.15 19.98 7.37
C ALA A 59 -0.38 18.93 6.52
N GLU A 60 0.78 19.30 5.99
CA GLU A 60 1.65 18.37 5.21
C GLU A 60 2.30 17.27 6.07
N ALA A 61 2.40 17.48 7.40
CA ALA A 61 2.97 16.49 8.33
C ALA A 61 1.95 15.51 8.90
N ARG A 62 0.65 15.79 8.70
CA ARG A 62 -0.44 14.99 9.29
C ARG A 62 -0.50 13.58 8.75
N PHE A 63 -0.20 13.41 7.46
CA PHE A 63 -0.26 12.13 6.77
C PHE A 63 1.11 11.76 6.17
N ILE A 64 1.34 10.48 6.01
CA ILE A 64 2.56 9.94 5.40
C ILE A 64 2.82 10.54 4.02
N SER A 65 1.76 10.86 3.26
CA SER A 65 1.88 11.57 1.99
C SER A 65 0.70 12.53 1.75
N ARG A 66 0.85 13.42 0.75
CA ARG A 66 -0.21 14.35 0.31
C ARG A 66 -1.54 13.68 -0.07
N GLY A 67 -1.49 12.41 -0.45
CA GLY A 67 -2.68 11.63 -0.72
C GLY A 67 -3.67 11.70 0.44
N GLY A 68 -3.19 11.60 1.69
CA GLY A 68 -4.05 11.68 2.86
C GLY A 68 -4.87 12.96 2.95
N LEU A 69 -4.30 14.12 2.59
CA LEU A 69 -5.03 15.39 2.55
C LEU A 69 -6.14 15.41 1.50
N LYS A 70 -5.92 14.76 0.34
CA LYS A 70 -6.95 14.64 -0.70
C LYS A 70 -8.14 13.84 -0.19
N LEU A 71 -7.87 12.65 0.36
CA LEU A 71 -8.93 11.77 0.86
C LEU A 71 -9.66 12.38 2.05
N GLU A 72 -8.95 13.02 2.98
CA GLU A 72 -9.57 13.72 4.12
C GLU A 72 -10.56 14.78 3.64
N GLY A 73 -10.16 15.62 2.67
CA GLY A 73 -11.04 16.62 2.08
C GLY A 73 -12.27 16.01 1.42
N ALA A 74 -12.11 14.88 0.71
CA ALA A 74 -13.21 14.18 0.07
C ALA A 74 -14.18 13.53 1.08
N LEU A 75 -13.67 12.91 2.15
CA LEU A 75 -14.48 12.37 3.24
C LEU A 75 -15.28 13.48 3.93
N ALA A 76 -14.65 14.63 4.20
CA ALA A 76 -15.33 15.78 4.79
C ALA A 76 -16.43 16.36 3.88
N ALA A 77 -16.16 16.48 2.57
CA ALA A 77 -17.11 17.00 1.59
C ALA A 77 -18.32 16.07 1.40
N THR A 78 -18.10 14.76 1.40
CA THR A 78 -19.15 13.74 1.27
C THR A 78 -19.86 13.42 2.57
N LYS A 79 -19.28 13.80 3.71
CA LYS A 79 -19.73 13.43 5.07
C LYS A 79 -19.76 11.91 5.29
N LEU A 80 -18.93 11.18 4.56
CA LEU A 80 -18.78 9.74 4.73
C LEU A 80 -17.95 9.46 5.99
N SER A 81 -18.40 8.51 6.79
CA SER A 81 -17.62 7.94 7.89
C SER A 81 -17.07 6.59 7.46
N VAL A 82 -15.81 6.36 7.78
CA VAL A 82 -15.14 5.06 7.61
C VAL A 82 -14.85 4.39 8.96
N ASP A 83 -15.36 4.98 10.04
CA ASP A 83 -15.18 4.47 11.40
C ASP A 83 -15.73 3.04 11.53
N GLY A 84 -14.90 2.12 12.00
CA GLY A 84 -15.21 0.71 12.12
C GLY A 84 -15.33 -0.07 10.82
N LEU A 85 -15.09 0.54 9.65
CA LEU A 85 -15.27 -0.11 8.36
C LEU A 85 -14.00 -0.88 7.91
N ARG A 86 -14.22 -1.91 7.09
CA ARG A 86 -13.19 -2.57 6.30
C ARG A 86 -13.06 -1.85 4.95
N CYS A 87 -11.85 -1.38 4.68
CA CYS A 87 -11.55 -0.55 3.53
C CYS A 87 -10.59 -1.26 2.55
N LEU A 88 -10.75 -1.00 1.26
CA LEU A 88 -9.80 -1.33 0.21
C LEU A 88 -9.17 -0.04 -0.32
N ASP A 89 -7.83 0.05 -0.29
CA ASP A 89 -7.04 1.14 -0.87
C ASP A 89 -6.36 0.66 -2.16
N VAL A 90 -6.81 1.16 -3.31
CA VAL A 90 -6.35 0.71 -4.64
C VAL A 90 -5.31 1.69 -5.18
N GLY A 91 -4.08 1.21 -5.34
CA GLY A 91 -2.90 2.05 -5.61
C GLY A 91 -2.34 2.63 -4.31
N GLN A 92 -2.07 1.76 -3.34
CA GLN A 92 -1.68 2.12 -1.98
C GLN A 92 -0.40 2.96 -1.92
N SER A 93 0.60 2.68 -2.78
CA SER A 93 1.88 3.40 -2.87
C SER A 93 2.53 3.58 -1.49
N THR A 94 2.88 4.79 -1.11
CA THR A 94 3.46 5.10 0.22
C THR A 94 2.46 5.02 1.38
N GLY A 95 1.16 4.88 1.09
CA GLY A 95 0.11 4.69 2.09
C GLY A 95 -0.59 5.96 2.57
N GLY A 96 -0.60 7.04 1.77
CA GLY A 96 -1.27 8.27 2.17
C GLY A 96 -2.77 8.12 2.41
N PHE A 97 -3.48 7.37 1.54
CA PHE A 97 -4.90 7.07 1.71
C PHE A 97 -5.11 6.10 2.88
N THR A 98 -4.31 5.05 2.96
CA THR A 98 -4.33 4.11 4.10
C THR A 98 -4.18 4.83 5.43
N ASP A 99 -3.19 5.74 5.58
CA ASP A 99 -2.98 6.52 6.81
C ASP A 99 -4.20 7.40 7.15
N CYS A 100 -4.80 8.02 6.14
CA CYS A 100 -6.04 8.80 6.32
C CYS A 100 -7.20 7.93 6.81
N LEU A 101 -7.41 6.77 6.20
CA LEU A 101 -8.46 5.82 6.60
C LEU A 101 -8.28 5.36 8.05
N LEU A 102 -7.06 5.01 8.45
CA LEU A 102 -6.77 4.57 9.82
C LEU A 102 -6.98 5.69 10.84
N GLN A 103 -6.58 6.93 10.51
CA GLN A 103 -6.83 8.10 11.37
C GLN A 103 -8.31 8.46 11.47
N ALA A 104 -9.09 8.16 10.41
CA ALA A 104 -10.55 8.32 10.39
C ALA A 104 -11.31 7.16 11.04
N GLY A 105 -10.61 6.18 11.66
CA GLY A 105 -11.22 5.11 12.46
C GLY A 105 -11.48 3.80 11.70
N ALA A 106 -10.97 3.62 10.49
CA ALA A 106 -11.12 2.35 9.77
C ALA A 106 -10.64 1.17 10.63
N ALA A 107 -11.45 0.11 10.71
CA ALA A 107 -11.11 -1.09 11.46
C ALA A 107 -9.99 -1.88 10.78
N GLN A 108 -9.98 -1.89 9.45
CA GLN A 108 -8.98 -2.58 8.65
C GLN A 108 -8.83 -1.90 7.29
N VAL A 109 -7.61 -1.89 6.77
CA VAL A 109 -7.30 -1.47 5.39
C VAL A 109 -6.51 -2.56 4.69
N ILE A 110 -7.07 -3.09 3.61
CA ILE A 110 -6.31 -3.90 2.66
C ILE A 110 -5.88 -2.97 1.54
N GLY A 111 -4.57 -2.88 1.30
CA GLY A 111 -4.02 -2.09 0.22
C GLY A 111 -3.52 -2.97 -0.91
N VAL A 112 -3.80 -2.61 -2.16
CA VAL A 112 -3.27 -3.28 -3.33
C VAL A 112 -2.44 -2.31 -4.16
N ASP A 113 -1.25 -2.75 -4.59
CA ASP A 113 -0.37 -1.97 -5.47
C ASP A 113 0.36 -2.87 -6.46
N VAL A 114 0.67 -2.35 -7.65
CA VAL A 114 1.50 -3.04 -8.64
C VAL A 114 3.00 -2.94 -8.30
N GLY A 115 3.38 -1.94 -7.52
CA GLY A 115 4.74 -1.71 -7.04
C GLY A 115 5.09 -2.59 -5.84
N HIS A 116 6.36 -2.54 -5.42
CA HIS A 116 6.87 -3.28 -4.27
C HIS A 116 7.69 -2.34 -3.38
N GLY A 117 7.67 -2.60 -2.06
CA GLY A 117 8.50 -1.92 -1.08
C GLY A 117 8.22 -0.42 -0.93
N GLN A 118 7.04 0.06 -1.34
CA GLN A 118 6.73 1.50 -1.30
C GLN A 118 6.02 1.91 -0.01
N LEU A 119 5.27 1.00 0.60
CA LEU A 119 4.49 1.32 1.80
C LEU A 119 5.42 1.71 2.94
N HIS A 120 5.09 2.79 3.61
CA HIS A 120 5.85 3.30 4.77
C HIS A 120 5.85 2.30 5.92
N ASP A 121 7.01 2.08 6.59
CA ASP A 121 7.22 1.06 7.62
C ASP A 121 6.21 1.14 8.77
N ARG A 122 5.83 2.35 9.18
CA ARG A 122 4.82 2.55 10.22
C ARG A 122 3.45 1.95 9.85
N LEU A 123 3.07 1.96 8.59
CA LEU A 123 1.83 1.33 8.12
C LEU A 123 2.02 -0.17 7.88
N ARG A 124 3.19 -0.56 7.39
CA ARG A 124 3.54 -1.98 7.19
C ARG A 124 3.51 -2.75 8.50
N SER A 125 3.88 -2.11 9.62
CA SER A 125 3.84 -2.72 10.96
C SER A 125 2.48 -2.61 11.68
N ASP A 126 1.52 -1.83 11.16
CA ASP A 126 0.18 -1.72 11.76
C ASP A 126 -0.63 -3.00 11.49
N VAL A 127 -1.13 -3.62 12.55
CA VAL A 127 -1.89 -4.89 12.49
C VAL A 127 -3.19 -4.77 11.69
N ARG A 128 -3.72 -3.56 11.55
CA ARG A 128 -4.94 -3.27 10.77
C ARG A 128 -4.69 -3.18 9.27
N VAL A 129 -3.42 -3.17 8.84
CA VAL A 129 -3.05 -2.99 7.43
C VAL A 129 -2.54 -4.30 6.84
N ILE A 130 -3.12 -4.73 5.73
CA ILE A 130 -2.58 -5.79 4.87
C ILE A 130 -2.15 -5.14 3.57
N CYS A 131 -0.86 -5.22 3.24
CA CYS A 131 -0.29 -4.66 2.03
C CYS A 131 -0.04 -5.77 1.02
N VAL A 132 -0.81 -5.79 -0.06
CA VAL A 132 -0.69 -6.78 -1.15
C VAL A 132 0.00 -6.12 -2.33
N GLU A 133 1.26 -6.44 -2.52
CA GLU A 133 2.12 -5.87 -3.55
C GLU A 133 2.14 -6.75 -4.83
N GLY A 134 2.52 -6.18 -5.98
CA GLY A 134 2.57 -6.89 -7.25
C GLY A 134 1.21 -7.17 -7.90
N VAL A 135 0.13 -6.60 -7.39
CA VAL A 135 -1.23 -6.84 -7.88
C VAL A 135 -1.68 -5.76 -8.85
N ASN A 136 -2.06 -6.20 -10.06
CA ASN A 136 -2.65 -5.30 -11.04
C ASN A 136 -4.15 -5.12 -10.77
N ALA A 137 -4.55 -3.93 -10.37
CA ALA A 137 -5.94 -3.61 -10.03
C ALA A 137 -6.95 -3.84 -11.16
N ARG A 138 -6.53 -3.89 -12.43
CA ARG A 138 -7.40 -4.27 -13.57
C ARG A 138 -7.87 -5.72 -13.53
N ALA A 139 -7.08 -6.57 -12.91
CA ALA A 139 -7.27 -8.02 -12.93
C ALA A 139 -7.47 -8.61 -11.53
N VAL A 140 -7.66 -7.76 -10.52
CA VAL A 140 -7.91 -8.24 -9.15
C VAL A 140 -9.21 -9.03 -9.11
N THR A 141 -9.14 -10.21 -8.50
CA THR A 141 -10.31 -11.06 -8.23
C THR A 141 -10.45 -11.29 -6.74
N ALA A 142 -11.63 -11.69 -6.30
CA ALA A 142 -11.88 -11.99 -4.90
C ALA A 142 -10.97 -13.12 -4.40
N GLU A 143 -10.88 -14.20 -5.16
CA GLU A 143 -10.06 -15.37 -4.83
C GLU A 143 -8.57 -15.00 -4.78
N GLY A 144 -8.06 -14.29 -5.82
CA GLY A 144 -6.65 -13.91 -5.89
C GLY A 144 -6.26 -12.91 -4.79
N LEU A 145 -7.17 -12.00 -4.41
CA LEU A 145 -6.92 -11.07 -3.31
C LEU A 145 -6.85 -11.81 -1.97
N GLN A 146 -7.76 -12.77 -1.75
CA GLN A 146 -7.77 -13.58 -0.54
C GLN A 146 -6.49 -14.42 -0.42
N GLU A 147 -6.09 -15.11 -1.49
CA GLU A 147 -4.84 -15.89 -1.54
C GLU A 147 -3.62 -15.01 -1.21
N SER A 148 -3.55 -13.81 -1.80
CA SER A 148 -2.45 -12.88 -1.54
C SER A 148 -2.46 -12.35 -0.09
N CYS A 149 -3.63 -12.13 0.52
CA CYS A 149 -3.72 -11.75 1.93
C CYS A 149 -3.24 -12.88 2.84
N GLU A 150 -3.59 -14.14 2.54
CA GLU A 150 -3.13 -15.32 3.27
C GLU A 150 -1.58 -15.43 3.21
N GLU A 151 -1.00 -15.19 2.04
CA GLU A 151 0.45 -15.20 1.83
C GLU A 151 1.13 -14.10 2.68
N VAL A 152 0.67 -12.84 2.58
CA VAL A 152 1.21 -11.72 3.38
C VAL A 152 1.12 -11.98 4.88
N LEU A 153 0.02 -12.55 5.37
CA LEU A 153 -0.12 -12.87 6.79
C LEU A 153 0.80 -14.02 7.20
N SER A 154 0.99 -15.03 6.34
CA SER A 154 1.91 -16.15 6.63
C SER A 154 3.37 -15.67 6.71
N GLU A 155 3.81 -14.80 5.80
CA GLU A 155 5.14 -14.20 5.82
C GLU A 155 5.38 -13.40 7.10
N ARG A 156 4.40 -12.59 7.54
CA ARG A 156 4.50 -11.84 8.80
C ARG A 156 4.64 -12.72 10.05
N TRP A 157 4.22 -13.98 9.97
CA TRP A 157 4.39 -14.94 11.07
C TRP A 157 5.79 -15.55 11.11
N GLU A 158 6.47 -15.58 9.97
CA GLU A 158 7.81 -16.15 9.83
C GLU A 158 8.92 -15.13 10.10
N GLU A 159 8.66 -13.83 9.87
CA GLU A 159 9.61 -12.76 10.18
C GLU A 159 9.80 -12.62 11.70
N ASP A 160 10.98 -13.02 12.19
CA ASP A 160 11.41 -12.80 13.58
C ASP A 160 11.85 -11.33 13.75
N PRO A 161 11.18 -10.52 14.61
CA PRO A 161 11.60 -9.15 14.84
C PRO A 161 12.95 -9.03 15.57
N ASP A 162 13.41 -10.10 16.21
CA ASP A 162 14.71 -10.15 16.88
C ASP A 162 15.87 -10.46 15.93
N ASP A 163 15.61 -10.85 14.68
CA ASP A 163 16.67 -11.10 13.68
C ASP A 163 17.31 -9.81 13.15
N ASN A 164 16.77 -8.65 13.54
CA ASN A 164 17.37 -7.33 13.25
C ASN A 164 18.58 -7.02 14.13
N ASP A 165 18.95 -7.92 15.05
CA ASP A 165 20.15 -7.81 15.90
C ASP A 165 21.40 -8.47 15.24
N THR A 166 21.31 -8.87 13.98
CA THR A 166 22.47 -9.17 13.13
C THR A 166 23.12 -7.91 12.56
N GLN A 167 23.26 -6.86 13.37
CA GLN A 167 24.40 -5.96 13.17
C GLN A 167 25.65 -6.84 13.32
N PRO A 168 26.52 -6.91 12.30
CA PRO A 168 27.77 -7.61 12.47
C PRO A 168 28.49 -6.94 13.65
N VAL A 169 28.52 -7.64 14.78
CA VAL A 169 29.38 -7.23 15.90
C VAL A 169 30.76 -7.14 15.28
N ALA A 170 31.27 -5.92 15.15
CA ALA A 170 32.58 -5.69 14.58
C ALA A 170 33.53 -6.65 15.26
N PRO A 171 34.32 -7.47 14.52
CA PRO A 171 35.08 -8.59 15.10
C PRO A 171 36.10 -8.19 16.16
N TYR A 172 36.15 -6.93 16.54
CA TYR A 172 37.12 -6.37 17.46
C TYR A 172 36.52 -5.36 18.46
N ALA A 173 35.25 -5.50 18.87
CA ALA A 173 34.61 -4.61 19.81
C ALA A 173 35.35 -4.60 21.18
N TRP A 174 35.99 -5.70 21.56
CA TRP A 174 36.80 -5.82 22.78
C TRP A 174 38.11 -5.02 22.72
N MET A 175 38.63 -4.65 21.55
CA MET A 175 39.85 -3.84 21.42
C MET A 175 39.64 -2.32 21.66
N ARG A 176 38.41 -1.84 21.81
CA ARG A 176 38.09 -0.41 22.00
C ARG A 176 38.09 0.07 23.46
N ASN A 177 37.93 -0.85 24.38
CA ASN A 177 38.10 -0.51 25.82
C ASN A 177 39.54 -0.79 26.17
N GLY A 178 40.35 0.27 26.28
CA GLY A 178 41.75 0.21 26.68
C GLY A 178 41.90 -0.64 27.96
N GLY A 179 42.50 -1.81 27.80
CA GLY A 179 42.62 -2.78 28.86
C GLY A 179 43.43 -2.21 30.04
N LEU A 180 42.79 -2.08 31.18
CA LEU A 180 43.47 -2.19 32.46
C LEU A 180 43.69 -3.68 32.66
N VAL A 181 44.92 -4.10 32.59
CA VAL A 181 45.37 -5.45 32.97
C VAL A 181 45.36 -5.44 34.50
N ASP A 182 44.40 -6.15 35.11
CA ASP A 182 44.49 -6.45 36.54
C ASP A 182 45.68 -7.39 36.75
N GLU A 183 46.65 -6.96 37.55
CA GLU A 183 47.90 -7.68 37.83
C GLU A 183 47.70 -8.98 38.68
N ASP A 184 46.45 -9.31 39.06
CA ASP A 184 46.11 -10.47 39.90
C ASP A 184 45.38 -11.59 39.12
N TYR A 185 45.54 -11.68 37.79
CA TYR A 185 44.88 -12.74 36.99
C TYR A 185 45.65 -14.08 37.18
N ASP A 186 44.92 -15.07 37.77
CA ASP A 186 45.41 -16.43 37.92
C ASP A 186 45.41 -17.13 36.53
N ASP A 187 46.61 -17.31 35.96
CA ASP A 187 46.81 -17.85 34.62
C ASP A 187 46.88 -19.40 34.61
N SER A 188 46.33 -20.09 35.64
CA SER A 188 46.30 -21.54 35.71
C SER A 188 45.31 -22.10 34.67
N ASP A 189 45.68 -23.22 34.05
CA ASP A 189 44.85 -23.90 33.01
C ASP A 189 43.49 -24.34 33.56
N ASP A 190 43.42 -24.67 34.87
CA ASP A 190 42.16 -25.05 35.55
C ASP A 190 41.19 -23.85 35.72
N ALA A 191 41.71 -22.64 35.93
CA ALA A 191 40.92 -21.43 36.06
C ALA A 191 40.32 -21.06 34.68
N LYS A 192 41.10 -21.13 33.62
CA LYS A 192 40.65 -20.88 32.23
C LYS A 192 39.58 -21.89 31.78
N GLU A 193 39.72 -23.16 32.14
CA GLU A 193 38.75 -24.19 31.75
C GLU A 193 37.41 -23.97 32.43
N LYS A 194 37.40 -23.58 33.73
CA LYS A 194 36.18 -23.21 34.45
C LYS A 194 35.48 -21.96 33.88
N GLU A 195 36.26 -20.93 33.49
CA GLU A 195 35.75 -19.71 32.93
C GLU A 195 35.14 -19.98 31.53
N ILE A 196 35.78 -20.81 30.72
CA ILE A 196 35.23 -21.28 29.40
C ILE A 196 33.96 -22.10 29.59
N GLU A 197 33.86 -22.95 30.59
CA GLU A 197 32.62 -23.72 30.85
C GLU A 197 31.50 -22.81 31.38
N ALA A 198 31.81 -21.86 32.27
CA ALA A 198 30.83 -20.87 32.74
C ALA A 198 30.29 -20.02 31.58
N PHE A 199 31.16 -19.55 30.69
CA PHE A 199 30.77 -18.78 29.48
C PHE A 199 29.90 -19.59 28.53
N LYS A 200 30.24 -20.88 28.32
CA LYS A 200 29.42 -21.80 27.50
C LYS A 200 28.05 -22.04 28.12
N ALA A 201 27.99 -22.20 29.45
CA ALA A 201 26.74 -22.40 30.18
C ALA A 201 25.84 -21.16 30.12
N GLU A 202 26.43 -19.96 30.32
CA GLU A 202 25.70 -18.68 30.20
C GLU A 202 25.17 -18.44 28.80
N ARG A 203 25.97 -18.75 27.77
CA ARG A 203 25.55 -18.64 26.37
C ARG A 203 24.43 -19.62 26.02
N ALA A 204 24.50 -20.86 26.54
CA ALA A 204 23.44 -21.85 26.36
C ALA A 204 22.15 -21.45 27.08
N ALA A 205 22.23 -20.86 28.29
CA ALA A 205 21.06 -20.35 29.01
C ALA A 205 20.43 -19.15 28.30
N LYS A 206 21.24 -18.20 27.81
CA LYS A 206 20.76 -17.07 26.98
C LYS A 206 20.11 -17.56 25.67
N GLY A 207 20.69 -18.58 25.01
CA GLY A 207 20.11 -19.19 23.83
C GLY A 207 18.74 -19.80 24.10
N LYS A 208 18.56 -20.58 25.18
CA LYS A 208 17.26 -21.15 25.55
C LYS A 208 16.22 -20.11 25.92
N ALA A 209 16.60 -19.07 26.69
CA ALA A 209 15.71 -17.98 27.05
C ALA A 209 15.26 -17.18 25.82
N ARG A 210 16.15 -17.03 24.83
CA ARG A 210 15.86 -16.39 23.53
C ARG A 210 14.87 -17.24 22.74
N GLU A 211 15.09 -18.55 22.61
CA GLU A 211 14.18 -19.47 21.90
C GLU A 211 12.79 -19.47 22.53
N GLU A 212 12.68 -19.54 23.88
CA GLU A 212 11.40 -19.50 24.58
C GLU A 212 10.70 -18.14 24.40
N GLY A 213 11.44 -17.03 24.41
CA GLY A 213 10.94 -15.69 24.14
C GLY A 213 10.40 -15.57 22.72
N THR A 214 11.14 -16.07 21.72
CA THR A 214 10.74 -16.09 20.32
C THR A 214 9.44 -16.88 20.11
N VAL A 215 9.34 -18.10 20.66
CA VAL A 215 8.14 -18.93 20.56
C VAL A 215 6.92 -18.25 21.23
N ALA A 216 7.11 -17.60 22.37
CA ALA A 216 6.02 -16.88 23.04
C ALA A 216 5.56 -15.66 22.21
N THR A 217 6.51 -14.92 21.63
CA THR A 217 6.21 -13.78 20.76
C THR A 217 5.49 -14.23 19.48
N GLN A 218 5.94 -15.28 18.85
CA GLN A 218 5.29 -15.86 17.67
C GLN A 218 3.87 -16.35 17.98
N ARG A 219 3.67 -17.02 19.13
CA ARG A 219 2.34 -17.45 19.57
C ARG A 219 1.40 -16.28 19.82
N ARG A 220 1.91 -15.19 20.43
CA ARG A 220 1.12 -13.98 20.67
C ARG A 220 0.75 -13.29 19.35
N ARG A 221 1.68 -13.12 18.42
CA ARG A 221 1.42 -12.57 17.08
C ARG A 221 0.44 -13.43 16.30
N ARG A 222 0.62 -14.76 16.29
CA ARG A 222 -0.31 -15.67 15.63
C ARG A 222 -1.73 -15.53 16.18
N ALA A 223 -1.89 -15.28 17.48
CA ALA A 223 -3.18 -15.02 18.09
C ALA A 223 -3.75 -13.64 17.66
N GLU A 224 -2.92 -12.61 17.53
CA GLU A 224 -3.33 -11.27 17.08
C GLU A 224 -3.84 -11.28 15.62
N PHE A 225 -3.30 -12.16 14.77
CA PHE A 225 -3.69 -12.28 13.36
C PHE A 225 -4.70 -13.41 13.09
N ALA A 226 -4.99 -14.26 14.08
CA ALA A 226 -5.89 -15.41 13.89
C ALA A 226 -7.33 -14.99 13.55
N ASP A 227 -7.74 -13.80 13.98
CA ASP A 227 -9.07 -13.25 13.79
C ASP A 227 -9.13 -12.14 12.72
N VAL A 228 -8.04 -11.94 11.94
CA VAL A 228 -8.04 -10.93 10.88
C VAL A 228 -8.94 -11.37 9.74
N ASP A 229 -9.97 -10.57 9.46
CA ASP A 229 -10.90 -10.84 8.36
C ASP A 229 -10.27 -10.51 7.00
N ILE A 230 -9.98 -11.53 6.21
CA ILE A 230 -9.44 -11.43 4.85
C ILE A 230 -10.50 -11.67 3.77
N THR A 231 -11.77 -11.72 4.14
CA THR A 231 -12.86 -11.83 3.15
C THR A 231 -12.74 -10.71 2.12
N PRO A 232 -12.71 -11.00 0.82
CA PRO A 232 -12.49 -10.00 -0.23
C PRO A 232 -13.75 -9.19 -0.53
N GLN A 233 -14.36 -8.65 0.51
CA GLN A 233 -15.58 -7.82 0.46
C GLN A 233 -15.44 -6.64 1.42
N PHE A 234 -15.63 -5.43 0.91
CA PHE A 234 -15.32 -4.18 1.59
C PHE A 234 -16.54 -3.29 1.76
N ASP A 235 -16.59 -2.61 2.90
CA ASP A 235 -17.61 -1.59 3.16
C ASP A 235 -17.30 -0.30 2.42
N PHE A 236 -16.00 -0.03 2.18
CA PHE A 236 -15.50 1.17 1.54
C PHE A 236 -14.33 0.85 0.62
N VAL A 237 -14.39 1.34 -0.62
CA VAL A 237 -13.33 1.22 -1.62
C VAL A 237 -12.89 2.61 -2.03
N THR A 238 -11.59 2.86 -1.96
CA THR A 238 -10.96 4.11 -2.40
C THR A 238 -9.70 3.80 -3.22
N GLY A 239 -9.12 4.81 -3.86
CA GLY A 239 -7.84 4.64 -4.54
C GLY A 239 -7.33 5.91 -5.21
N ASP A 240 -6.00 5.97 -5.33
CA ASP A 240 -5.21 7.01 -5.99
C ASP A 240 -4.31 6.37 -7.06
N LEU A 241 -4.85 6.13 -8.24
CA LEU A 241 -4.16 5.45 -9.33
C LEU A 241 -3.47 6.44 -10.29
N SER A 242 -2.35 6.03 -10.86
CA SER A 242 -1.62 6.79 -11.86
C SER A 242 -1.34 5.95 -13.11
N PHE A 243 -1.27 6.60 -14.27
CA PHE A 243 -0.95 5.99 -15.57
C PHE A 243 -1.95 4.96 -16.07
N ILE A 244 -3.17 4.97 -15.57
CA ILE A 244 -4.25 4.10 -15.97
C ILE A 244 -5.59 4.84 -15.88
N SER A 245 -6.51 4.60 -16.82
CA SER A 245 -7.87 5.07 -16.72
C SER A 245 -8.64 4.27 -15.67
N LEU A 246 -9.42 4.94 -14.83
CA LEU A 246 -10.31 4.31 -13.86
C LEU A 246 -11.32 3.39 -14.51
N THR A 247 -11.78 3.68 -15.74
CA THR A 247 -12.73 2.82 -16.46
C THR A 247 -12.20 1.40 -16.69
N LEU A 248 -10.88 1.21 -16.68
CA LEU A 248 -10.25 -0.10 -16.80
C LEU A 248 -10.15 -0.86 -15.46
N VAL A 249 -10.21 -0.15 -14.34
CA VAL A 249 -10.03 -0.69 -12.99
C VAL A 249 -11.38 -0.93 -12.29
N LEU A 250 -12.31 -0.02 -12.47
CA LEU A 250 -13.64 -0.06 -11.85
C LEU A 250 -14.35 -1.42 -12.02
N PRO A 251 -14.33 -2.09 -13.20
CA PRO A 251 -15.00 -3.39 -13.35
C PRO A 251 -14.50 -4.49 -12.43
N ALA A 252 -13.24 -4.46 -12.03
CA ALA A 252 -12.65 -5.43 -11.12
C ALA A 252 -12.93 -5.06 -9.65
N VAL A 253 -12.66 -3.81 -9.26
CA VAL A 253 -12.73 -3.40 -7.86
C VAL A 253 -14.15 -3.23 -7.33
N THR A 254 -15.13 -2.88 -8.18
CA THR A 254 -16.54 -2.75 -7.75
C THR A 254 -17.18 -4.08 -7.36
N ARG A 255 -16.65 -5.21 -7.86
CA ARG A 255 -17.08 -6.56 -7.44
C ARG A 255 -16.68 -6.91 -6.01
N LEU A 256 -15.72 -6.17 -5.47
CA LEU A 256 -15.24 -6.33 -4.10
C LEU A 256 -16.02 -5.47 -3.09
N LEU A 257 -16.97 -4.64 -3.55
CA LEU A 257 -17.87 -3.90 -2.67
C LEU A 257 -18.93 -4.84 -2.08
N LYS A 258 -19.18 -4.67 -0.79
CA LYS A 258 -20.36 -5.25 -0.14
C LYS A 258 -21.65 -4.62 -0.68
N PRO A 259 -22.82 -5.27 -0.54
CA PRO A 259 -24.10 -4.61 -0.72
C PRO A 259 -24.16 -3.31 0.11
N HIS A 260 -24.55 -2.19 -0.52
CA HIS A 260 -24.52 -0.85 0.06
C HIS A 260 -23.13 -0.27 0.38
N GLY A 261 -22.06 -0.95 -0.02
CA GLY A 261 -20.71 -0.45 0.09
C GLY A 261 -20.52 0.88 -0.67
N GLN A 262 -19.59 1.70 -0.19
CA GLN A 262 -19.29 3.03 -0.74
C GLN A 262 -18.00 2.99 -1.55
N LEU A 263 -18.00 3.70 -2.68
CA LEU A 263 -16.82 3.90 -3.51
C LEU A 263 -16.49 5.40 -3.55
N LEU A 264 -15.25 5.75 -3.24
CA LEU A 264 -14.74 7.12 -3.31
C LEU A 264 -13.36 7.12 -3.98
N MET A 265 -13.31 7.30 -5.31
CA MET A 265 -12.10 7.17 -6.10
C MET A 265 -11.60 8.51 -6.61
N LEU A 266 -10.27 8.70 -6.54
CA LEU A 266 -9.62 9.87 -7.14
C LEU A 266 -9.55 9.70 -8.66
N VAL A 267 -10.08 10.68 -9.38
CA VAL A 267 -10.07 10.76 -10.84
C VAL A 267 -9.02 11.75 -11.27
N LYS A 268 -8.10 11.32 -12.11
CA LYS A 268 -7.04 12.13 -12.70
C LYS A 268 -7.31 12.34 -14.19
N PRO A 269 -7.79 13.51 -14.61
CA PRO A 269 -8.22 13.74 -16.00
C PRO A 269 -7.14 13.42 -17.04
N GLN A 270 -5.87 13.64 -16.72
CA GLN A 270 -4.75 13.37 -17.61
C GLN A 270 -4.60 11.88 -17.98
N PHE A 271 -5.17 10.95 -17.20
CA PHE A 271 -5.14 9.51 -17.49
C PHE A 271 -6.46 9.00 -18.09
N GLU A 272 -7.48 9.85 -18.15
CA GLU A 272 -8.78 9.53 -18.75
C GLU A 272 -8.89 10.01 -20.21
N LEU A 273 -8.06 10.99 -20.58
CA LEU A 273 -8.10 11.66 -21.87
C LEU A 273 -7.15 11.01 -22.88
N GLN A 274 -7.41 11.28 -24.19
CA GLN A 274 -6.50 10.86 -25.24
C GLN A 274 -5.24 11.73 -25.26
N PRO A 275 -4.08 11.20 -25.71
CA PRO A 275 -2.82 11.94 -25.71
C PRO A 275 -2.91 13.32 -26.40
N GLY A 276 -3.74 13.49 -27.42
CA GLY A 276 -3.93 14.76 -28.14
C GLY A 276 -4.76 15.81 -27.37
N GLN A 277 -5.48 15.40 -26.34
CA GLN A 277 -6.29 16.29 -25.49
C GLN A 277 -5.51 16.80 -24.28
N VAL A 278 -4.39 16.15 -23.95
CA VAL A 278 -3.54 16.54 -22.83
C VAL A 278 -2.46 17.50 -23.31
N GLY A 279 -2.33 18.64 -22.64
CA GLY A 279 -1.38 19.69 -23.00
C GLY A 279 0.07 19.34 -22.71
N LYS A 280 0.98 20.24 -23.08
CA LYS A 280 2.40 20.09 -22.81
C LYS A 280 2.67 19.91 -21.32
N GLY A 281 3.47 18.90 -20.98
CA GLY A 281 3.79 18.56 -19.60
C GLY A 281 2.70 17.74 -18.89
N GLY A 282 1.73 17.17 -19.61
CA GLY A 282 0.68 16.35 -19.01
C GLY A 282 -0.45 17.16 -18.37
N ILE A 283 -0.53 18.47 -18.59
CA ILE A 283 -1.49 19.35 -17.92
C ILE A 283 -2.77 19.50 -18.73
N VAL A 284 -3.92 19.22 -18.11
CA VAL A 284 -5.27 19.45 -18.66
C VAL A 284 -5.73 20.85 -18.27
N ARG A 285 -6.03 21.71 -19.25
CA ARG A 285 -6.43 23.11 -19.02
C ARG A 285 -7.85 23.45 -19.48
N ASP A 286 -8.35 22.71 -20.46
CA ASP A 286 -9.66 22.95 -21.01
C ASP A 286 -10.75 22.44 -20.08
N ALA A 287 -11.61 23.34 -19.61
CA ALA A 287 -12.71 23.02 -18.71
C ALA A 287 -13.73 22.03 -19.31
N ALA A 288 -13.90 22.04 -20.64
CA ALA A 288 -14.81 21.13 -21.33
C ALA A 288 -14.36 19.66 -21.19
N LEU A 289 -13.03 19.43 -21.11
CA LEU A 289 -12.47 18.09 -20.97
C LEU A 289 -12.75 17.48 -19.57
N PHE A 290 -12.86 18.32 -18.53
CA PHE A 290 -13.26 17.80 -17.21
C PHE A 290 -14.69 17.29 -17.21
N THR A 291 -15.60 17.95 -17.96
CA THR A 291 -16.98 17.48 -18.12
C THR A 291 -17.04 16.18 -18.94
N GLU A 292 -16.20 16.04 -19.97
CA GLU A 292 -16.07 14.78 -20.74
C GLU A 292 -15.62 13.64 -19.83
N VAL A 293 -14.59 13.88 -19.00
CA VAL A 293 -14.08 12.88 -18.05
C VAL A 293 -15.15 12.49 -17.02
N GLU A 294 -15.85 13.47 -16.44
CA GLU A 294 -16.94 13.22 -15.49
C GLU A 294 -18.02 12.33 -16.12
N GLN A 295 -18.47 12.67 -17.33
CA GLN A 295 -19.51 11.90 -18.01
C GLN A 295 -19.07 10.47 -18.30
N ARG A 296 -17.81 10.27 -18.72
CA ARG A 296 -17.23 8.95 -18.97
C ARG A 296 -17.22 8.08 -17.70
N ILE A 297 -16.77 8.62 -16.59
CA ILE A 297 -16.72 7.90 -15.31
C ILE A 297 -18.14 7.59 -14.80
N ARG A 298 -19.07 8.54 -14.90
CA ARG A 298 -20.47 8.33 -14.51
C ARG A 298 -21.14 7.24 -15.34
N THR A 299 -20.90 7.22 -16.65
CA THR A 299 -21.41 6.18 -17.55
C THR A 299 -20.87 4.81 -17.16
N CYS A 300 -19.54 4.70 -16.98
CA CYS A 300 -18.91 3.44 -16.57
C CYS A 300 -19.48 2.91 -15.24
N LEU A 301 -19.62 3.77 -14.23
CA LEU A 301 -20.18 3.36 -12.92
C LEU A 301 -21.65 2.93 -13.05
N GLY A 302 -22.45 3.63 -13.86
CA GLY A 302 -23.84 3.26 -14.13
C GLY A 302 -23.97 1.90 -14.80
N GLU A 303 -23.12 1.60 -15.80
CA GLU A 303 -23.04 0.29 -16.45
C GLU A 303 -22.64 -0.84 -15.47
N LEU A 304 -21.90 -0.51 -14.42
CA LEU A 304 -21.51 -1.44 -13.35
C LEU A 304 -22.56 -1.54 -12.23
N GLY A 305 -23.72 -0.87 -12.36
CA GLY A 305 -24.81 -0.92 -11.37
C GLY A 305 -24.56 -0.03 -10.14
N LEU A 306 -23.67 0.95 -10.22
CA LEU A 306 -23.44 1.92 -9.14
C LEU A 306 -24.15 3.25 -9.44
N GLU A 307 -24.77 3.82 -8.42
CA GLU A 307 -25.34 5.15 -8.46
C GLU A 307 -24.29 6.18 -8.02
N VAL A 308 -23.98 7.15 -8.89
CA VAL A 308 -23.05 8.23 -8.56
C VAL A 308 -23.74 9.25 -7.66
N LYS A 309 -23.33 9.35 -6.42
CA LYS A 309 -23.85 10.24 -5.38
C LYS A 309 -23.19 11.62 -5.40
N GLY A 310 -21.96 11.74 -5.89
CA GLY A 310 -21.21 12.99 -5.92
C GLY A 310 -20.05 13.00 -6.89
N TRP A 311 -19.72 14.19 -7.33
CA TRP A 311 -18.50 14.53 -8.05
C TRP A 311 -17.96 15.82 -7.48
N MET A 312 -16.70 15.84 -7.04
CA MET A 312 -16.10 16.99 -6.38
C MET A 312 -14.64 17.15 -6.73
N GLU A 313 -14.17 18.37 -6.75
CA GLU A 313 -12.75 18.67 -6.96
C GLU A 313 -11.96 18.32 -5.70
N SER A 314 -10.77 17.75 -5.88
CA SER A 314 -9.83 17.51 -4.79
C SER A 314 -9.42 18.84 -4.14
N THR A 315 -9.27 18.83 -2.82
CA THR A 315 -8.86 20.02 -2.03
C THR A 315 -7.45 20.51 -2.35
N ILE A 316 -6.63 19.67 -2.96
CA ILE A 316 -5.28 20.00 -3.43
C ILE A 316 -5.05 19.42 -4.83
N GLU A 317 -4.26 20.13 -5.61
CA GLU A 317 -3.84 19.70 -6.95
C GLU A 317 -2.89 18.49 -6.90
N GLY A 318 -2.81 17.77 -8.01
CA GLY A 318 -1.81 16.72 -8.25
C GLY A 318 -0.38 17.24 -8.10
N GLY A 319 0.56 16.32 -7.95
CA GLY A 319 1.99 16.66 -7.84
C GLY A 319 2.56 17.36 -9.07
N ASP A 320 1.93 17.18 -10.21
CA ASP A 320 2.21 17.80 -11.51
C ASP A 320 1.45 19.11 -11.76
N GLY A 321 0.56 19.53 -10.83
CA GLY A 321 -0.28 20.72 -10.95
C GLY A 321 -1.58 20.51 -11.72
N ASN A 322 -1.99 19.26 -11.96
CA ASN A 322 -3.31 18.96 -12.51
C ASN A 322 -4.40 19.08 -11.47
N ARG A 323 -5.56 19.59 -11.90
CA ARG A 323 -6.80 19.44 -11.13
C ARG A 323 -7.21 17.99 -11.12
N GLU A 324 -7.59 17.50 -9.96
CA GLU A 324 -8.05 16.14 -9.74
C GLU A 324 -9.43 16.16 -9.09
N PHE A 325 -10.20 15.10 -9.26
CA PHE A 325 -11.56 15.03 -8.77
C PHE A 325 -11.79 13.74 -8.00
N PHE A 326 -12.79 13.74 -7.14
CA PHE A 326 -13.31 12.51 -6.54
C PHE A 326 -14.68 12.19 -7.12
N VAL A 327 -14.90 10.93 -7.41
CA VAL A 327 -16.23 10.37 -7.66
C VAL A 327 -16.66 9.57 -6.45
N HIS A 328 -17.84 9.90 -5.91
CA HIS A 328 -18.52 9.12 -4.89
C HIS A 328 -19.65 8.33 -5.54
N ALA A 329 -19.65 7.02 -5.35
CA ALA A 329 -20.70 6.14 -5.84
C ALA A 329 -21.06 5.08 -4.80
N GLN A 330 -22.25 4.54 -4.91
CA GLN A 330 -22.75 3.48 -4.04
C GLN A 330 -23.41 2.41 -4.90
N GLN A 331 -23.30 1.16 -4.48
CA GLN A 331 -24.03 0.09 -5.14
C GLN A 331 -25.53 0.37 -5.09
N ALA A 332 -26.19 0.35 -6.24
CA ALA A 332 -27.61 0.56 -6.31
C ALA A 332 -28.34 -0.48 -5.47
N ALA A 333 -29.35 -0.07 -4.71
CA ALA A 333 -30.18 -1.01 -4.00
C ALA A 333 -30.77 -1.99 -5.04
N VAL A 334 -30.54 -3.29 -4.81
CA VAL A 334 -31.19 -4.32 -5.64
C VAL A 334 -32.69 -4.15 -5.40
N VAL A 335 -33.38 -3.56 -6.36
CA VAL A 335 -34.85 -3.59 -6.38
C VAL A 335 -35.19 -5.08 -6.58
N LYS A 336 -35.54 -5.76 -5.49
CA LYS A 336 -36.17 -7.06 -5.63
C LYS A 336 -37.35 -6.86 -6.55
N GLU A 337 -37.32 -7.47 -7.74
CA GLU A 337 -38.53 -7.57 -8.52
C GLU A 337 -39.61 -8.16 -7.61
N PRO A 338 -40.82 -7.58 -7.59
CA PRO A 338 -41.90 -8.13 -6.78
C PRO A 338 -42.03 -9.61 -7.17
N GLU A 339 -41.91 -10.49 -6.19
CA GLU A 339 -42.14 -11.91 -6.36
C GLU A 339 -43.46 -12.05 -7.12
N GLN A 340 -43.37 -12.60 -8.33
CA GLN A 340 -44.61 -12.95 -9.09
C GLN A 340 -45.38 -13.88 -8.17
N PRO A 341 -46.67 -13.62 -7.91
CA PRO A 341 -47.48 -14.52 -7.10
C PRO A 341 -47.38 -15.92 -7.70
N GLU A 342 -46.95 -16.88 -6.86
CA GLU A 342 -46.95 -18.30 -7.23
C GLU A 342 -48.28 -18.64 -7.83
N ALA A 343 -48.29 -19.08 -9.10
CA ALA A 343 -49.48 -19.60 -9.75
C ALA A 343 -49.96 -20.79 -8.93
N GLN A 344 -51.13 -20.67 -8.34
CA GLN A 344 -51.80 -21.77 -7.67
C GLN A 344 -51.98 -22.91 -8.70
N ASP A 345 -51.20 -23.98 -8.51
CA ASP A 345 -51.42 -25.24 -9.27
C ASP A 345 -52.77 -25.82 -8.92
N ASP A 346 -53.71 -25.66 -9.81
CA ASP A 346 -54.93 -26.46 -9.82
C ASP A 346 -54.58 -27.92 -10.13
N ASP A 347 -54.77 -28.76 -9.15
CA ASP A 347 -54.49 -30.19 -9.13
C ASP A 347 -55.39 -30.94 -10.14
N GLU A 348 -54.86 -31.38 -11.31
CA GLU A 348 -55.45 -32.45 -12.11
C GLU A 348 -54.43 -33.58 -12.32
N PRO A 349 -54.81 -34.84 -12.07
CA PRO A 349 -53.90 -35.98 -12.10
C PRO A 349 -53.60 -36.44 -13.53
N ARG A 350 -52.40 -36.26 -14.07
CA ARG A 350 -51.95 -36.91 -15.31
C ARG A 350 -50.94 -38.03 -15.06
N SER A 351 -51.35 -39.15 -15.60
CA SER A 351 -50.76 -40.48 -15.70
C SER A 351 -49.24 -40.55 -15.94
N ALA A 352 -48.66 -41.58 -15.34
CA ALA A 352 -47.26 -42.02 -15.41
C ALA A 352 -46.66 -42.11 -16.81
N VAL A 353 -45.53 -41.41 -17.00
CA VAL A 353 -44.58 -41.69 -18.06
C VAL A 353 -43.19 -41.94 -17.46
N LYS A 354 -42.60 -43.08 -17.92
CA LYS A 354 -41.35 -43.67 -17.43
C LYS A 354 -40.17 -42.71 -17.50
N ALA A 355 -39.41 -42.69 -16.38
CA ALA A 355 -38.15 -41.95 -16.21
C ALA A 355 -37.02 -42.50 -17.08
N ALA A 356 -36.31 -41.61 -17.79
CA ALA A 356 -35.02 -41.87 -18.43
C ALA A 356 -33.85 -41.69 -17.41
N PRO A 357 -32.73 -42.40 -17.56
CA PRO A 357 -31.67 -42.42 -16.54
C PRO A 357 -30.83 -41.12 -16.55
N LYS A 358 -30.48 -40.65 -15.34
CA LYS A 358 -29.59 -39.51 -15.10
C LYS A 358 -28.16 -39.79 -15.61
N PRO A 359 -27.49 -38.81 -16.20
CA PRO A 359 -26.07 -38.92 -16.52
C PRO A 359 -25.20 -38.86 -15.23
N ALA A 360 -24.13 -39.64 -15.23
CA ALA A 360 -23.19 -39.80 -14.10
C ALA A 360 -22.35 -38.53 -13.88
N ALA A 361 -22.10 -38.21 -12.61
CA ALA A 361 -21.26 -37.11 -12.18
C ALA A 361 -19.80 -37.27 -12.62
N PRO A 362 -19.07 -36.19 -12.96
CA PRO A 362 -17.68 -36.25 -13.34
C PRO A 362 -16.79 -36.60 -12.12
N LYS A 363 -15.83 -37.50 -12.35
CA LYS A 363 -14.84 -37.93 -11.34
C LYS A 363 -13.88 -36.79 -11.04
N ARG A 364 -13.62 -36.54 -9.74
CA ARG A 364 -12.58 -35.65 -9.23
C ARG A 364 -11.21 -36.09 -9.75
N VAL A 365 -10.53 -35.19 -10.48
CA VAL A 365 -9.15 -35.38 -10.90
C VAL A 365 -8.21 -34.91 -9.78
N SER A 366 -7.25 -35.76 -9.41
CA SER A 366 -6.27 -35.52 -8.36
C SER A 366 -5.35 -34.35 -8.68
N ARG A 367 -4.99 -33.56 -7.67
CA ARG A 367 -4.15 -32.35 -7.70
C ARG A 367 -2.74 -32.53 -8.31
N THR A 368 -2.29 -33.78 -8.48
CA THR A 368 -0.94 -34.13 -8.97
C THR A 368 -0.82 -33.99 -10.50
N VAL A 369 -1.91 -34.07 -11.26
CA VAL A 369 -1.89 -34.03 -12.73
C VAL A 369 -1.78 -32.60 -13.29
N LEU A 370 -2.19 -31.58 -12.53
CA LEU A 370 -2.14 -30.19 -12.98
C LEU A 370 -0.74 -29.56 -12.90
N ARG A 371 0.20 -30.18 -12.18
CA ARG A 371 1.58 -29.64 -12.05
C ARG A 371 2.49 -30.02 -13.21
N GLU A 372 2.21 -31.12 -13.92
CA GLU A 372 3.00 -31.55 -15.06
C GLU A 372 2.65 -30.84 -16.37
N GLN A 373 1.46 -30.30 -16.52
CA GLN A 373 1.05 -29.59 -17.75
C GLN A 373 1.52 -28.13 -17.82
N ARG A 374 2.13 -27.59 -16.76
CA ARG A 374 2.63 -26.20 -16.72
C ARG A 374 4.05 -26.05 -17.26
N ASN A 375 4.80 -27.14 -17.43
CA ASN A 375 6.21 -27.10 -17.84
C ASN A 375 6.46 -27.32 -19.34
N GLU A 376 5.43 -27.49 -20.17
CA GLU A 376 5.62 -27.77 -21.60
C GLU A 376 5.21 -26.66 -22.57
N ARG A 377 5.11 -25.40 -22.11
CA ARG A 377 4.94 -24.26 -23.02
C ARG A 377 6.01 -23.19 -22.82
N VAL A 378 7.24 -23.54 -23.05
CA VAL A 378 8.27 -22.60 -23.48
C VAL A 378 8.23 -22.57 -24.99
N ILE A 379 7.54 -21.62 -25.57
CA ILE A 379 7.59 -21.33 -27.01
C ILE A 379 8.80 -20.43 -27.22
N ASP A 380 9.77 -21.00 -27.93
CA ASP A 380 10.89 -20.31 -28.54
C ASP A 380 10.40 -19.24 -29.52
N THR A 381 10.62 -17.95 -29.19
CA THR A 381 10.44 -16.83 -30.11
C THR A 381 11.79 -16.16 -30.38
N SER A 382 12.67 -16.89 -31.05
CA SER A 382 13.82 -16.33 -31.77
C SER A 382 13.40 -16.11 -33.23
N THR A 383 12.81 -14.95 -33.53
CA THR A 383 12.74 -14.42 -34.91
C THR A 383 13.05 -12.93 -34.86
N GLU A 384 14.21 -12.66 -35.39
CA GLU A 384 14.78 -11.47 -36.00
C GLU A 384 13.86 -10.24 -36.15
N PHE A 385 14.23 -9.15 -35.45
CA PHE A 385 14.05 -7.80 -35.94
C PHE A 385 15.37 -7.03 -35.78
N GLY A 386 15.98 -6.70 -36.93
CA GLY A 386 17.21 -5.96 -37.03
C GLY A 386 17.06 -4.54 -36.48
N VAL A 387 17.95 -4.17 -35.59
CA VAL A 387 18.15 -2.80 -35.10
C VAL A 387 19.08 -2.08 -36.06
N PRO A 388 18.70 -0.93 -36.67
CA PRO A 388 19.64 -0.12 -37.40
C PRO A 388 20.57 0.62 -36.44
N GLY A 389 21.87 0.45 -36.64
CA GLY A 389 22.93 1.09 -35.84
C GLY A 389 22.98 2.59 -35.99
N PRO A 390 23.60 3.31 -35.04
CA PRO A 390 23.66 4.76 -34.99
C PRO A 390 24.66 5.29 -36.03
N GLY A 391 24.15 6.10 -36.96
CA GLY A 391 24.95 6.84 -37.94
C GLY A 391 25.85 7.87 -37.26
N ARG A 392 27.15 7.78 -37.59
CA ARG A 392 28.16 8.76 -37.23
C ARG A 392 27.82 10.13 -37.90
N ALA A 393 27.50 11.13 -37.11
CA ALA A 393 27.43 12.51 -37.53
C ALA A 393 28.86 13.09 -37.66
N LYS A 394 29.24 13.50 -38.87
CA LYS A 394 30.47 14.22 -39.14
C LYS A 394 30.38 15.66 -38.64
N LEU A 395 31.30 16.07 -37.79
CA LEU A 395 31.56 17.45 -37.43
C LEU A 395 32.01 18.22 -38.70
N ARG A 396 31.25 19.21 -39.11
CA ARG A 396 31.70 20.28 -39.99
C ARG A 396 32.09 21.49 -39.14
N LYS A 397 33.39 21.81 -39.15
CA LYS A 397 33.92 23.12 -38.75
C LYS A 397 33.35 24.17 -39.69
N ARG A 398 32.86 25.27 -39.19
CA ARG A 398 32.74 26.53 -39.89
C ARG A 398 33.64 27.53 -39.19
N ASN A 399 34.64 28.02 -39.96
CA ASN A 399 35.30 29.31 -39.76
C ASN A 399 34.32 30.39 -40.25
N GLU A 400 34.16 31.36 -39.47
CA GLU A 400 34.26 32.84 -39.66
C GLU A 400 33.48 33.49 -38.53
#